data_f64e8f550f5f746783f93d97ca486a59
#
_entry.id   f64e8f550f5f746783f93d97ca486a59
#
_cell.length_a   1.000
_cell.length_b   1.000
_cell.length_c   1.000
_cell.angle_alpha   90.00
_cell.angle_beta   90.00
_cell.angle_gamma   90.00
#
_symmetry.space_group_name_H-M   'P 1'
#
loop_
_entity.id
_entity.type
_entity.pdbx_description
1 polymer ?
#
loop_
_entity_poly.entity_id
_entity_poly.type
_entity_poly.pdbx_seq_one_letter_code
_entity_poly.pdbx_strand_id
1 'polypeptide(L)'
;MRVLIVDDSKIVCKGLQQMLTNIADVEIVGQAHNAPDAIALISDSKPDVVILDIRLPGLNGIDVLKDIRNKKLPIRVIMLTNYPYPQYRKKCKELGADYFFDKVTEIEEIPRVIKELQRMNRKT
;
A
#
# COMPACT_ATOMS: atom_id res chain seq x y z
N MET A 1 -8.69 3.31 10.85
CA MET A 1 -8.25 3.10 9.45
C MET A 1 -7.52 1.77 9.37
N ARG A 2 -7.93 0.92 8.48
CA ARG A 2 -7.41 -0.44 8.32
C ARG A 2 -6.35 -0.44 7.22
N VAL A 3 -5.12 -0.83 7.57
CA VAL A 3 -3.97 -0.76 6.66
C VAL A 3 -3.40 -2.14 6.42
N LEU A 4 -3.22 -2.50 5.15
CA LEU A 4 -2.55 -3.74 4.73
C LEU A 4 -1.18 -3.38 4.16
N ILE A 5 -0.15 -4.11 4.56
CA ILE A 5 1.21 -3.92 4.06
C ILE A 5 1.56 -5.08 3.14
N VAL A 6 2.00 -4.76 1.92
CA VAL A 6 2.38 -5.75 0.90
C VAL A 6 3.81 -5.48 0.45
N ASP A 7 4.74 -6.33 0.88
CA ASP A 7 6.15 -6.23 0.56
C ASP A 7 6.80 -7.60 0.81
N ASP A 8 7.68 -8.05 -0.08
CA ASP A 8 8.34 -9.34 0.10
C ASP A 8 9.41 -9.31 1.21
N SER A 9 9.83 -8.14 1.63
CA SER A 9 10.79 -7.99 2.74
C SER A 9 10.06 -7.95 4.08
N LYS A 10 10.26 -8.97 4.89
CA LYS A 10 9.68 -9.01 6.24
C LYS A 10 10.23 -7.90 7.13
N ILE A 11 11.48 -7.49 6.90
CA ILE A 11 12.11 -6.39 7.64
C ILE A 11 11.39 -5.07 7.34
N VAL A 12 11.10 -4.81 6.06
CA VAL A 12 10.37 -3.60 5.65
C VAL A 12 8.95 -3.61 6.24
N CYS A 13 8.25 -4.75 6.18
CA CYS A 13 6.92 -4.87 6.75
C CYS A 13 6.93 -4.57 8.26
N LYS A 14 7.90 -5.12 8.98
CA LYS A 14 8.04 -4.88 10.42
C LYS A 14 8.31 -3.41 10.71
N GLY A 15 9.19 -2.79 9.92
CA GLY A 15 9.50 -1.37 10.08
C GLY A 15 8.28 -0.48 9.85
N LEU A 16 7.53 -0.75 8.79
CA LEU A 16 6.29 -0.01 8.51
C LEU A 16 5.26 -0.21 9.63
N GLN A 17 5.11 -1.44 10.11
CA GLN A 17 4.19 -1.71 11.20
C GLN A 17 4.56 -0.90 12.45
N GLN A 18 5.84 -0.85 12.79
CA GLN A 18 6.31 -0.06 13.93
C GLN A 18 6.05 1.44 13.74
N MET A 19 6.27 1.95 12.53
CA MET A 19 6.02 3.35 12.22
C MET A 19 4.54 3.72 12.35
N LEU A 20 3.64 2.80 12.02
CA LEU A 20 2.20 3.08 11.96
C LEU A 20 1.45 2.72 13.23
N THR A 21 1.97 1.80 14.04
CA THR A 21 1.31 1.33 15.26
C THR A 21 1.05 2.47 16.26
N ASN A 22 1.90 3.48 16.27
CA ASN A 22 1.77 4.62 17.18
C ASN A 22 0.78 5.70 16.71
N ILE A 23 0.22 5.54 15.52
CA ILE A 23 -0.77 6.50 15.01
C ILE A 23 -2.15 6.08 15.52
N ALA A 24 -2.84 7.01 16.18
CA ALA A 24 -4.18 6.75 16.70
C ALA A 24 -5.14 6.31 15.60
N ASP A 25 -6.00 5.34 15.90
CA ASP A 25 -7.04 4.84 15.00
C ASP A 25 -6.51 4.14 13.75
N VAL A 26 -5.27 3.66 13.78
CA VAL A 26 -4.69 2.82 12.72
C VAL A 26 -4.63 1.38 13.21
N GLU A 27 -5.18 0.47 12.40
CA GLU A 27 -5.09 -0.97 12.63
C GLU A 27 -4.36 -1.60 11.45
N ILE A 28 -3.28 -2.32 11.71
CA ILE A 28 -2.60 -3.12 10.69
C ILE A 28 -3.34 -4.45 10.58
N VAL A 29 -4.08 -4.63 9.49
CA VAL A 29 -4.94 -5.80 9.33
C VAL A 29 -4.21 -7.02 8.81
N GLY A 30 -2.98 -6.85 8.32
CA GLY A 30 -2.17 -7.96 7.87
C GLY A 30 -0.96 -7.53 7.09
N GLN A 31 -0.15 -8.52 6.74
CA GLN A 31 1.02 -8.35 5.90
C GLN A 31 1.00 -9.46 4.85
N ALA A 32 1.25 -9.11 3.59
CA ALA A 32 1.40 -10.08 2.52
C ALA A 32 2.80 -9.94 1.92
N HIS A 33 3.41 -11.06 1.54
CA HIS A 33 4.78 -11.07 1.03
C HIS A 33 4.85 -11.48 -0.44
N ASN A 34 3.69 -11.74 -1.05
CA ASN A 34 3.57 -12.07 -2.47
C ASN A 34 2.22 -11.58 -2.98
N ALA A 35 2.06 -11.55 -4.29
CA ALA A 35 0.85 -11.00 -4.91
C ALA A 35 -0.40 -11.85 -4.66
N PRO A 36 -0.38 -13.20 -4.77
CA PRO A 36 -1.57 -14.00 -4.49
C PRO A 36 -2.10 -13.81 -3.07
N ASP A 37 -1.21 -13.80 -2.08
CA ASP A 37 -1.61 -13.58 -0.68
C ASP A 37 -2.17 -12.17 -0.49
N ALA A 38 -1.59 -11.17 -1.17
CA ALA A 38 -2.10 -9.81 -1.12
C ALA A 38 -3.54 -9.73 -1.62
N ILE A 39 -3.82 -10.34 -2.76
CA ILE A 39 -5.16 -10.34 -3.35
C ILE A 39 -6.16 -11.02 -2.40
N ALA A 40 -5.77 -12.16 -1.81
CA ALA A 40 -6.63 -12.88 -0.86
C ALA A 40 -6.91 -12.04 0.39
N LEU A 41 -5.87 -11.41 0.97
CA LEU A 41 -6.01 -10.59 2.16
C LEU A 41 -6.83 -9.32 1.91
N ILE A 42 -6.71 -8.72 0.73
CA ILE A 42 -7.52 -7.56 0.36
C ILE A 42 -9.00 -7.95 0.37
N SER A 43 -9.34 -9.10 -0.20
CA SER A 43 -10.70 -9.58 -0.23
C SER A 43 -11.24 -9.88 1.17
N ASP A 44 -10.42 -10.52 2.01
CA ASP A 44 -10.85 -10.98 3.33
C ASP A 44 -10.88 -9.86 4.37
N SER A 45 -9.87 -9.00 4.39
CA SER A 45 -9.75 -7.97 5.43
C SER A 45 -10.38 -6.63 5.07
N LYS A 46 -10.65 -6.39 3.78
CA LYS A 46 -11.25 -5.15 3.29
C LYS A 46 -10.54 -3.91 3.86
N PRO A 47 -9.24 -3.73 3.56
CA PRO A 47 -8.50 -2.60 4.10
C PRO A 47 -8.98 -1.27 3.50
N ASP A 48 -8.72 -0.19 4.21
CA ASP A 48 -8.94 1.17 3.70
C ASP A 48 -7.77 1.64 2.85
N VAL A 49 -6.56 1.18 3.21
CA VAL A 49 -5.31 1.57 2.57
C VAL A 49 -4.44 0.34 2.38
N VAL A 50 -3.82 0.24 1.21
CA VAL A 50 -2.80 -0.80 0.92
C VAL A 50 -1.48 -0.08 0.62
N ILE A 51 -0.43 -0.44 1.34
CA ILE A 51 0.94 -0.04 1.03
C ILE A 51 1.54 -1.17 0.22
N LEU A 52 1.94 -0.90 -1.02
CA LEU A 52 2.15 -1.93 -2.02
C LEU A 52 3.47 -1.74 -2.76
N ASP A 53 4.33 -2.76 -2.67
CA ASP A 53 5.55 -2.79 -3.48
C ASP A 53 5.25 -3.28 -4.90
N ILE A 54 6.10 -2.90 -5.85
CA ILE A 54 5.95 -3.31 -7.25
C ILE A 54 6.49 -4.73 -7.47
N ARG A 55 7.69 -5.03 -7.00
CA ARG A 55 8.32 -6.34 -7.23
C ARG A 55 7.97 -7.31 -6.13
N LEU A 56 7.13 -8.28 -6.47
CA LEU A 56 6.64 -9.31 -5.57
C LEU A 56 6.75 -10.67 -6.24
N PRO A 57 6.97 -11.74 -5.47
CA PRO A 57 6.85 -13.09 -6.03
C PRO A 57 5.44 -13.36 -6.55
N GLY A 58 5.34 -14.09 -7.65
CA GLY A 58 4.09 -14.33 -8.36
C GLY A 58 3.82 -13.20 -9.35
N LEU A 59 2.67 -12.56 -9.26
CA LEU A 59 2.36 -11.36 -10.03
C LEU A 59 3.02 -10.15 -9.36
N ASN A 60 3.33 -9.10 -10.13
CA ASN A 60 3.92 -7.91 -9.52
C ASN A 60 2.85 -7.01 -8.88
N GLY A 61 3.30 -5.98 -8.13
CA GLY A 61 2.37 -5.09 -7.43
C GLY A 61 1.45 -4.28 -8.35
N ILE A 62 1.90 -4.00 -9.57
CA ILE A 62 1.05 -3.32 -10.55
C ILE A 62 -0.17 -4.18 -10.89
N ASP A 63 0.01 -5.51 -10.96
CA ASP A 63 -1.10 -6.42 -11.19
C ASP A 63 -2.08 -6.43 -10.02
N VAL A 64 -1.57 -6.31 -8.79
CA VAL A 64 -2.42 -6.18 -7.60
C VAL A 64 -3.22 -4.87 -7.67
N LEU A 65 -2.59 -3.78 -8.05
CA LEU A 65 -3.27 -2.49 -8.24
C LEU A 65 -4.37 -2.60 -9.30
N LYS A 66 -4.09 -3.25 -10.43
CA LYS A 66 -5.08 -3.49 -11.46
C LYS A 66 -6.27 -4.28 -10.93
N ASP A 67 -6.01 -5.32 -10.14
CA ASP A 67 -7.07 -6.13 -9.55
C ASP A 67 -7.97 -5.31 -8.65
N ILE A 68 -7.39 -4.49 -7.79
CA ILE A 68 -8.15 -3.59 -6.90
C ILE A 68 -9.05 -2.66 -7.72
N ARG A 69 -8.51 -2.03 -8.76
CA ARG A 69 -9.27 -1.07 -9.56
C ARG A 69 -10.30 -1.74 -10.46
N ASN A 70 -10.01 -2.93 -10.99
CA ASN A 70 -10.98 -3.68 -11.80
C ASN A 70 -12.18 -4.12 -10.98
N LYS A 71 -11.97 -4.42 -9.71
CA LYS A 71 -13.06 -4.76 -8.77
C LYS A 71 -13.75 -3.53 -8.21
N LYS A 72 -13.30 -2.33 -8.57
CA LYS A 72 -13.87 -1.05 -8.13
C LYS A 72 -13.91 -0.92 -6.60
N LEU A 73 -12.90 -1.45 -5.94
CA LEU A 73 -12.79 -1.35 -4.48
C LEU A 73 -12.35 0.05 -4.07
N PRO A 74 -12.99 0.65 -3.04
CA PRO A 74 -12.67 2.01 -2.60
C PRO A 74 -11.45 2.02 -1.68
N ILE A 75 -10.34 1.48 -2.15
CA ILE A 75 -9.11 1.35 -1.39
C ILE A 75 -8.11 2.39 -1.86
N ARG A 76 -7.50 3.11 -0.94
CA ARG A 76 -6.37 4.00 -1.24
C ARG A 76 -5.12 3.14 -1.40
N VAL A 77 -4.37 3.37 -2.46
CA VAL A 77 -3.16 2.58 -2.74
C VAL A 77 -1.95 3.50 -2.71
N ILE A 78 -1.00 3.15 -1.85
CA ILE A 78 0.29 3.83 -1.74
C ILE A 78 1.34 2.88 -2.31
N MET A 79 1.93 3.24 -3.45
CA MET A 79 3.04 2.47 -4.00
C MET A 79 4.31 2.87 -3.26
N LEU A 80 5.06 1.88 -2.80
CA LEU A 80 6.32 2.09 -2.08
C LEU A 80 7.34 1.09 -2.61
N THR A 81 8.33 1.55 -3.37
CA THR A 81 9.18 0.66 -4.14
C THR A 81 10.66 1.08 -4.15
N ASN A 82 11.56 0.09 -4.26
CA ASN A 82 12.98 0.33 -4.54
C ASN A 82 13.24 0.66 -6.02
N TYR A 83 12.20 0.61 -6.85
CA TYR A 83 12.31 0.77 -8.31
C TYR A 83 11.47 1.98 -8.76
N PRO A 84 11.87 3.22 -8.38
CA PRO A 84 11.07 4.41 -8.68
C PRO A 84 11.30 4.90 -10.12
N TYR A 85 11.27 3.98 -11.08
CA TYR A 85 11.47 4.32 -12.48
C TYR A 85 10.31 5.16 -13.01
N PRO A 86 10.58 6.16 -13.89
CA PRO A 86 9.52 7.01 -14.42
C PRO A 86 8.37 6.25 -15.08
N GLN A 87 8.68 5.14 -15.80
CA GLN A 87 7.65 4.34 -16.45
C GLN A 87 6.72 3.65 -15.43
N TYR A 88 7.24 3.23 -14.29
CA TYR A 88 6.43 2.64 -13.24
C TYR A 88 5.57 3.71 -12.55
N ARG A 89 6.15 4.87 -12.28
CA ARG A 89 5.43 5.99 -11.68
C ARG A 89 4.25 6.40 -12.57
N LYS A 90 4.50 6.54 -13.86
CA LYS A 90 3.46 6.88 -14.84
C LYS A 90 2.36 5.83 -14.88
N LYS A 91 2.75 4.54 -14.99
CA LYS A 91 1.80 3.43 -15.08
C LYS A 91 0.93 3.33 -13.83
N CYS A 92 1.52 3.44 -12.65
CA CYS A 92 0.77 3.38 -11.40
C CYS A 92 -0.22 4.54 -11.28
N LYS A 93 0.19 5.74 -11.68
CA LYS A 93 -0.71 6.90 -11.68
C LYS A 93 -1.89 6.69 -12.62
N GLU A 94 -1.63 6.20 -13.84
CA GLU A 94 -2.67 5.91 -14.82
C GLU A 94 -3.66 4.87 -14.30
N LEU A 95 -3.18 3.89 -13.53
CA LEU A 95 -4.01 2.84 -12.96
C LEU A 95 -4.71 3.24 -11.67
N GLY A 96 -4.51 4.48 -11.21
CA GLY A 96 -5.24 4.99 -10.06
C GLY A 96 -4.58 4.79 -8.71
N ALA A 97 -3.25 4.64 -8.66
CA ALA A 97 -2.54 4.70 -7.40
C ALA A 97 -2.64 6.13 -6.84
N ASP A 98 -2.85 6.24 -5.54
CA ASP A 98 -3.02 7.55 -4.90
C ASP A 98 -1.69 8.21 -4.58
N TYR A 99 -0.66 7.41 -4.29
CA TYR A 99 0.69 7.89 -3.99
C TYR A 99 1.73 6.94 -4.56
N PHE A 100 2.92 7.48 -4.83
CA PHE A 100 4.06 6.68 -5.30
C PHE A 100 5.33 7.22 -4.65
N PHE A 101 6.00 6.38 -3.86
CA PHE A 101 7.19 6.78 -3.12
C PHE A 101 8.37 5.85 -3.37
N ASP A 102 9.57 6.43 -3.35
CA ASP A 102 10.84 5.72 -3.32
C ASP A 102 11.05 5.17 -1.90
N LYS A 103 11.19 3.85 -1.79
CA LYS A 103 11.34 3.19 -0.49
C LYS A 103 12.59 3.66 0.27
N VAL A 104 13.68 3.95 -0.45
CA VAL A 104 14.94 4.32 0.18
C VAL A 104 14.90 5.75 0.73
N THR A 105 14.34 6.69 -0.03
CA THR A 105 14.41 8.11 0.31
C THR A 105 13.14 8.69 0.88
N GLU A 106 11.99 8.01 0.71
CA GLU A 106 10.69 8.58 1.04
C GLU A 106 9.83 7.72 1.98
N ILE A 107 10.37 6.61 2.52
CA ILE A 107 9.60 5.74 3.40
C ILE A 107 9.05 6.49 4.62
N GLU A 108 9.76 7.50 5.08
CA GLU A 108 9.35 8.31 6.24
C GLU A 108 8.14 9.19 5.96
N GLU A 109 7.74 9.34 4.70
CA GLU A 109 6.54 10.07 4.33
C GLU A 109 5.25 9.30 4.62
N ILE A 110 5.35 7.98 4.82
CA ILE A 110 4.18 7.12 4.98
C ILE A 110 3.31 7.54 6.17
N PRO A 111 3.86 7.78 7.38
CA PRO A 111 3.01 8.22 8.49
C PRO A 111 2.25 9.51 8.20
N ARG A 112 2.88 10.47 7.53
CA ARG A 112 2.24 11.73 7.16
C ARG A 112 1.05 11.49 6.22
N VAL A 113 1.24 10.62 5.23
CA VAL A 113 0.20 10.29 4.26
C VAL A 113 -0.98 9.59 4.94
N ILE A 114 -0.70 8.64 5.84
CA ILE A 114 -1.75 7.95 6.59
C ILE A 114 -2.59 8.95 7.39
N LYS A 115 -1.94 9.89 8.07
CA LYS A 115 -2.66 10.94 8.82
C LYS A 115 -3.50 11.82 7.89
N GLU A 116 -2.97 12.16 6.72
CA GLU A 116 -3.70 12.93 5.72
C GLU A 116 -4.95 12.18 5.24
N LEU A 117 -4.81 10.89 4.94
CA LEU A 117 -5.93 10.07 4.52
C LEU A 117 -6.99 9.93 5.62
N GLN A 118 -6.57 9.84 6.88
CA GLN A 118 -7.50 9.82 8.01
C GLN A 118 -8.32 11.09 8.08
N ARG A 119 -7.70 12.25 7.86
CA ARG A 119 -8.41 13.54 7.86
C ARG A 119 -9.41 13.61 6.72
N MET A 120 -9.05 13.11 5.54
CA MET A 120 -9.95 13.07 4.38
C MET A 120 -11.18 12.21 4.67
N ASN A 121 -10.99 11.05 5.30
CA ASN A 121 -12.09 10.15 5.65
C ASN A 121 -13.05 10.77 6.67
N ARG A 122 -12.54 11.61 7.58
CA ARG A 122 -13.38 12.26 8.60
C ARG A 122 -14.30 13.35 8.05
N LYS A 123 -14.02 13.84 6.85
CA LYS A 123 -14.82 14.90 6.23
C LYS A 123 -16.03 14.37 5.47
N THR A 124 -16.15 13.07 5.35
CA THR A 124 -17.31 12.43 4.71
C THR A 124 -18.31 11.85 5.76
#